data_7559cb03faa152584dd9ab41ab1e1fb6
#
_entry.id   7559cb03faa152584dd9ab41ab1e1fb6
#
_cell.length_a   1.000
_cell.length_b   1.000
_cell.length_c   1.000
_cell.angle_alpha   90.00
_cell.angle_beta   90.00
_cell.angle_gamma   90.00
#
_symmetry.space_group_name_H-M   'P 1'
#
loop_
_entity.id
_entity.type
_entity.pdbx_description
1 polymer ?
#
loop_
_entity_poly.entity_id
_entity_poly.type
_entity_poly.pdbx_seq_one_letter_code
_entity_poly.pdbx_strand_id
1 'polypeptide(L)'
;MNIVREQREQNTSLIRVTVGEQDYAQEVEKALREYRRKANIPGFRPGMVPMGIIKKMYGKGVVAEQSYRKASNSVFEYLQKENIDYLGDVIPSEEQGAFDFENGTEFEFVFEIGEAPEIKLELSDKDKMTYHSIKVDKKMHDDYRSNFLRRFGRLVDAEQVASDEALTVTLDNGDMKVEDAYVGLISMSEEERKPFIGQKVGFKTKVNINELYKNPSQRAACLQVKENELEGINPEFELEITKIRKFAEPELTEEFFKMAFPAGNVKTAEEFEQFIDAQIQSELRRESDYLFTLQLRDFLLKKADLKMPEAFLKRWLYTINEGKFSMEEIEKDFDQFLKMFTWNYLQKHFIKTDNL
;
A
#
# COMPACT_ATOMS: atom_id res chain seq x y z
N MET A 1 -2.36 -45.67 10.38
CA MET A 1 -2.79 -44.27 10.73
C MET A 1 -4.29 -44.22 10.88
N ASN A 2 -4.80 -43.44 11.85
CA ASN A 2 -6.21 -43.15 12.01
C ASN A 2 -6.38 -41.62 12.00
N ILE A 3 -7.40 -41.10 11.29
CA ILE A 3 -7.68 -39.67 11.20
C ILE A 3 -9.13 -39.46 11.64
N VAL A 4 -9.31 -38.57 12.63
CA VAL A 4 -10.61 -38.20 13.16
C VAL A 4 -10.76 -36.69 13.04
N ARG A 5 -11.85 -36.23 12.41
CA ARG A 5 -12.23 -34.83 12.35
C ARG A 5 -13.30 -34.55 13.40
N GLU A 6 -13.06 -33.54 14.22
CA GLU A 6 -14.00 -33.04 15.20
C GLU A 6 -14.39 -31.59 14.80
N GLN A 7 -15.62 -31.43 14.35
CA GLN A 7 -16.12 -30.10 14.03
C GLN A 7 -16.37 -29.31 15.33
N ARG A 8 -15.90 -28.09 15.35
CA ARG A 8 -16.06 -27.14 16.45
C ARG A 8 -16.96 -25.99 16.03
N GLU A 9 -17.25 -25.09 16.97
CA GLU A 9 -18.02 -23.87 16.69
C GLU A 9 -17.26 -22.92 15.73
N GLN A 10 -17.98 -21.99 15.12
CA GLN A 10 -17.44 -20.94 14.27
C GLN A 10 -16.58 -21.43 13.08
N ASN A 11 -17.05 -22.49 12.40
CA ASN A 11 -16.35 -23.04 11.22
C ASN A 11 -14.88 -23.41 11.51
N THR A 12 -14.61 -23.98 12.66
CA THR A 12 -13.30 -24.52 13.04
C THR A 12 -13.40 -26.03 13.20
N SER A 13 -12.38 -26.77 12.80
CA SER A 13 -12.29 -28.21 13.02
C SER A 13 -10.92 -28.61 13.54
N LEU A 14 -10.92 -29.57 14.47
CA LEU A 14 -9.72 -30.28 14.88
C LEU A 14 -9.57 -31.56 14.06
N ILE A 15 -8.35 -31.84 13.66
CA ILE A 15 -8.00 -33.07 12.95
C ILE A 15 -6.95 -33.79 13.81
N ARG A 16 -7.39 -34.91 14.40
CA ARG A 16 -6.55 -35.79 15.19
C ARG A 16 -5.99 -36.89 14.31
N VAL A 17 -4.68 -36.99 14.26
CA VAL A 17 -3.98 -37.99 13.45
C VAL A 17 -3.15 -38.87 14.37
N THR A 18 -3.55 -40.15 14.48
CA THR A 18 -2.78 -41.17 15.21
C THR A 18 -1.81 -41.85 14.26
N VAL A 19 -0.51 -41.72 14.54
CA VAL A 19 0.59 -42.27 13.75
C VAL A 19 1.28 -43.36 14.56
N GLY A 20 1.22 -44.60 14.15
CA GLY A 20 1.89 -45.73 14.77
C GLY A 20 3.27 -45.97 14.18
N GLU A 21 4.12 -46.76 14.89
CA GLU A 21 5.50 -47.07 14.49
C GLU A 21 5.60 -47.56 13.04
N GLN A 22 4.69 -48.40 12.62
CA GLN A 22 4.62 -48.95 11.25
C GLN A 22 4.47 -47.92 10.15
N ASP A 23 3.99 -46.72 10.52
CA ASP A 23 3.71 -45.62 9.55
C ASP A 23 4.93 -44.76 9.25
N TYR A 24 5.95 -44.75 10.19
CA TYR A 24 7.12 -43.90 10.06
C TYR A 24 8.47 -44.64 10.23
N ALA A 25 8.50 -45.91 10.66
CA ALA A 25 9.74 -46.65 10.96
C ALA A 25 10.71 -46.71 9.78
N GLN A 26 10.20 -46.82 8.54
CA GLN A 26 11.00 -46.94 7.34
C GLN A 26 11.71 -45.59 7.04
N GLU A 27 11.01 -44.47 7.19
CA GLU A 27 11.53 -43.13 7.02
C GLU A 27 12.55 -42.76 8.09
N VAL A 28 12.28 -43.17 9.34
CA VAL A 28 13.23 -43.03 10.48
C VAL A 28 14.51 -43.80 10.20
N GLU A 29 14.44 -45.07 9.77
CA GLU A 29 15.63 -45.84 9.45
C GLU A 29 16.44 -45.21 8.31
N LYS A 30 15.79 -44.75 7.28
CA LYS A 30 16.41 -44.04 6.15
C LYS A 30 17.12 -42.78 6.63
N ALA A 31 16.44 -41.93 7.40
CA ALA A 31 17.01 -40.70 7.95
C ALA A 31 18.21 -40.99 8.87
N LEU A 32 18.14 -41.99 9.77
CA LEU A 32 19.26 -42.36 10.63
C LEU A 32 20.47 -42.88 9.83
N ARG A 33 20.24 -43.58 8.69
CA ARG A 33 21.35 -43.97 7.79
C ARG A 33 22.02 -42.78 7.15
N GLU A 34 21.25 -41.73 6.80
CA GLU A 34 21.79 -40.46 6.26
C GLU A 34 22.58 -39.71 7.33
N TYR A 35 22.02 -39.58 8.54
CA TYR A 35 22.77 -39.00 9.69
C TYR A 35 24.09 -39.73 9.94
N ARG A 36 24.10 -41.06 9.90
CA ARG A 36 25.31 -41.86 10.04
C ARG A 36 26.39 -41.50 9.01
N ARG A 37 25.99 -41.25 7.74
CA ARG A 37 26.94 -40.88 6.67
C ARG A 37 27.56 -39.49 6.90
N LYS A 38 26.79 -38.57 7.47
CA LYS A 38 27.20 -37.18 7.68
C LYS A 38 27.81 -36.93 9.07
N ALA A 39 27.55 -37.79 10.03
CA ALA A 39 28.00 -37.59 11.41
C ALA A 39 29.53 -37.61 11.52
N ASN A 40 30.05 -36.54 12.11
CA ASN A 40 31.46 -36.44 12.51
C ASN A 40 31.55 -36.55 14.05
N ILE A 41 31.83 -37.75 14.52
CA ILE A 41 31.91 -38.06 15.97
C ILE A 41 33.34 -38.39 16.33
N PRO A 42 33.94 -37.73 17.34
CA PRO A 42 35.31 -38.03 17.79
C PRO A 42 35.50 -39.53 18.11
N GLY A 43 36.55 -40.10 17.55
CA GLY A 43 36.86 -41.53 17.71
C GLY A 43 36.28 -42.45 16.64
N PHE A 44 35.49 -41.94 15.70
CA PHE A 44 34.94 -42.71 14.57
C PHE A 44 35.24 -42.06 13.23
N ARG A 45 35.57 -42.86 12.24
CA ARG A 45 35.68 -42.42 10.87
C ARG A 45 34.27 -42.03 10.34
N PRO A 46 34.12 -40.92 9.58
CA PRO A 46 32.83 -40.54 9.00
C PRO A 46 32.17 -41.72 8.24
N GLY A 47 30.90 -41.96 8.53
CA GLY A 47 30.12 -43.06 7.95
C GLY A 47 30.32 -44.44 8.65
N MET A 48 31.27 -44.58 9.58
CA MET A 48 31.55 -45.84 10.28
C MET A 48 31.08 -45.85 11.74
N VAL A 49 30.33 -44.82 12.15
CA VAL A 49 29.76 -44.77 13.51
C VAL A 49 28.74 -45.91 13.68
N PRO A 50 28.79 -46.67 14.79
CA PRO A 50 27.79 -47.71 15.07
C PRO A 50 26.37 -47.14 15.13
N MET A 51 25.41 -47.82 14.54
CA MET A 51 24.02 -47.37 14.44
C MET A 51 23.37 -47.11 15.81
N GLY A 52 23.77 -47.88 16.83
CA GLY A 52 23.31 -47.68 18.22
C GLY A 52 23.67 -46.31 18.78
N ILE A 53 24.88 -45.81 18.47
CA ILE A 53 25.29 -44.45 18.87
C ILE A 53 24.48 -43.41 18.15
N ILE A 54 24.29 -43.58 16.83
CA ILE A 54 23.45 -42.67 16.03
C ILE A 54 22.03 -42.63 16.54
N LYS A 55 21.41 -43.79 16.81
CA LYS A 55 20.05 -43.87 17.41
C LYS A 55 19.99 -43.18 18.76
N LYS A 56 21.00 -43.33 19.63
CA LYS A 56 21.01 -42.67 20.94
C LYS A 56 21.15 -41.14 20.81
N MET A 57 21.90 -40.67 19.86
CA MET A 57 22.15 -39.20 19.69
C MET A 57 21.03 -38.50 18.93
N TYR A 58 20.49 -39.13 17.88
CA TYR A 58 19.58 -38.48 16.94
C TYR A 58 18.20 -39.13 16.91
N GLY A 59 18.03 -40.31 17.49
CA GLY A 59 16.82 -41.14 17.35
C GLY A 59 15.56 -40.39 17.74
N LYS A 60 15.54 -39.75 18.92
CA LYS A 60 14.38 -38.99 19.42
C LYS A 60 13.97 -37.87 18.44
N GLY A 61 14.94 -37.06 17.98
CA GLY A 61 14.67 -35.99 17.05
C GLY A 61 14.17 -36.48 15.67
N VAL A 62 14.76 -37.58 15.17
CA VAL A 62 14.37 -38.19 13.90
C VAL A 62 12.98 -38.80 13.99
N VAL A 63 12.62 -39.46 15.07
CA VAL A 63 11.26 -40.00 15.29
C VAL A 63 10.26 -38.86 15.33
N ALA A 64 10.55 -37.79 16.10
CA ALA A 64 9.68 -36.61 16.14
C ALA A 64 9.45 -35.97 14.77
N GLU A 65 10.53 -35.76 14.03
CA GLU A 65 10.47 -35.16 12.68
C GLU A 65 9.68 -36.01 11.70
N GLN A 66 9.96 -37.32 11.62
CA GLN A 66 9.35 -38.19 10.63
C GLN A 66 7.89 -38.51 10.97
N SER A 67 7.54 -38.69 12.24
CA SER A 67 6.16 -38.91 12.68
C SER A 67 5.31 -37.64 12.47
N TYR A 68 5.82 -36.45 12.79
CA TYR A 68 5.13 -35.20 12.50
C TYR A 68 4.93 -34.97 11.00
N ARG A 69 5.97 -35.17 10.20
CA ARG A 69 5.89 -35.04 8.74
C ARG A 69 4.86 -35.99 8.14
N LYS A 70 4.78 -37.21 8.66
CA LYS A 70 3.80 -38.19 8.22
C LYS A 70 2.37 -37.77 8.58
N ALA A 71 2.17 -37.30 9.81
CA ALA A 71 0.89 -36.77 10.27
C ALA A 71 0.44 -35.58 9.41
N SER A 72 1.32 -34.59 9.22
CA SER A 72 1.02 -33.38 8.44
C SER A 72 0.62 -33.70 7.00
N ASN A 73 1.40 -34.57 6.31
CA ASN A 73 1.07 -34.97 4.94
C ASN A 73 -0.31 -35.67 4.88
N SER A 74 -0.61 -36.50 5.87
CA SER A 74 -1.90 -37.22 5.92
C SER A 74 -3.10 -36.31 6.14
N VAL A 75 -2.92 -35.17 6.84
CA VAL A 75 -3.98 -34.16 6.96
C VAL A 75 -4.31 -33.58 5.60
N PHE A 76 -3.31 -33.17 4.81
CA PHE A 76 -3.55 -32.62 3.48
C PHE A 76 -4.21 -33.62 2.53
N GLU A 77 -3.76 -34.88 2.54
CA GLU A 77 -4.39 -35.96 1.77
C GLU A 77 -5.85 -36.18 2.19
N TYR A 78 -6.13 -36.13 3.49
CA TYR A 78 -7.48 -36.27 4.03
C TYR A 78 -8.38 -35.12 3.60
N LEU A 79 -7.93 -33.86 3.75
CA LEU A 79 -8.68 -32.67 3.36
C LEU A 79 -9.03 -32.69 1.86
N GLN A 80 -8.08 -33.10 1.02
CA GLN A 80 -8.28 -33.20 -0.41
C GLN A 80 -9.28 -34.34 -0.77
N LYS A 81 -9.17 -35.49 -0.13
CA LYS A 81 -10.03 -36.61 -0.36
C LYS A 81 -11.48 -36.34 0.04
N GLU A 82 -11.67 -35.69 1.18
CA GLU A 82 -13.00 -35.34 1.70
C GLU A 82 -13.57 -34.05 1.09
N ASN A 83 -12.81 -33.38 0.16
CA ASN A 83 -13.18 -32.10 -0.45
C ASN A 83 -13.51 -31.02 0.59
N ILE A 84 -12.71 -30.95 1.63
CA ILE A 84 -12.85 -29.91 2.68
C ILE A 84 -12.10 -28.68 2.25
N ASP A 85 -12.82 -27.59 1.92
CA ASP A 85 -12.24 -26.28 1.69
C ASP A 85 -11.91 -25.63 3.05
N TYR A 86 -10.70 -25.10 3.18
CA TYR A 86 -10.22 -24.46 4.41
C TYR A 86 -9.56 -23.12 4.11
N LEU A 87 -9.49 -22.30 5.13
CA LEU A 87 -8.93 -20.94 5.11
C LEU A 87 -7.57 -20.90 5.79
N GLY A 88 -6.63 -20.15 5.21
CA GLY A 88 -5.26 -20.07 5.74
C GLY A 88 -4.50 -21.40 5.59
N ASP A 89 -3.75 -21.75 6.62
CA ASP A 89 -2.94 -22.97 6.70
C ASP A 89 -3.43 -23.89 7.81
N VAL A 90 -3.06 -25.17 7.75
CA VAL A 90 -3.24 -26.11 8.83
C VAL A 90 -2.23 -25.77 9.94
N ILE A 91 -2.71 -25.47 11.14
CA ILE A 91 -1.83 -25.13 12.27
C ILE A 91 -1.90 -26.17 13.39
N PRO A 92 -0.85 -26.34 14.21
CA PRO A 92 -0.94 -27.17 15.40
C PRO A 92 -2.00 -26.64 16.37
N SER A 93 -2.78 -27.54 16.95
CA SER A 93 -3.79 -27.16 17.95
C SER A 93 -3.18 -26.89 19.32
N GLU A 94 -3.79 -25.98 20.09
CA GLU A 94 -3.46 -25.78 21.50
C GLU A 94 -3.84 -27.00 22.37
N GLU A 95 -4.72 -27.85 21.90
CA GLU A 95 -5.06 -29.11 22.56
C GLU A 95 -3.98 -30.20 22.39
N GLN A 96 -2.86 -29.89 21.72
CA GLN A 96 -1.80 -30.85 21.51
C GLN A 96 -1.20 -31.32 22.84
N GLY A 97 -1.29 -32.59 23.12
CA GLY A 97 -0.65 -33.23 24.29
C GLY A 97 0.88 -33.30 24.18
N ALA A 98 1.53 -33.55 25.28
CA ALA A 98 2.97 -33.80 25.31
C ALA A 98 3.33 -35.14 24.67
N PHE A 99 4.47 -35.18 23.95
CA PHE A 99 4.97 -36.39 23.32
C PHE A 99 6.09 -37.05 24.09
N ASP A 100 6.05 -38.37 24.22
CA ASP A 100 7.20 -39.18 24.66
C ASP A 100 7.85 -39.85 23.43
N PHE A 101 8.70 -39.12 22.72
CA PHE A 101 9.44 -39.65 21.57
C PHE A 101 10.60 -40.59 21.95
N GLU A 102 10.86 -40.82 23.24
CA GLU A 102 11.92 -41.70 23.69
C GLU A 102 11.42 -43.13 23.82
N ASN A 103 10.23 -43.31 24.41
CA ASN A 103 9.67 -44.63 24.71
C ASN A 103 8.36 -44.92 23.98
N GLY A 104 7.70 -43.89 23.45
CA GLY A 104 6.44 -44.03 22.70
C GLY A 104 6.65 -44.56 21.29
N THR A 105 5.71 -45.34 20.83
CA THR A 105 5.65 -45.92 19.49
C THR A 105 4.42 -45.43 18.68
N GLU A 106 3.48 -44.78 19.36
CA GLU A 106 2.29 -44.20 18.78
C GLU A 106 2.11 -42.76 19.25
N PHE A 107 1.82 -41.85 18.34
CA PHE A 107 1.71 -40.41 18.58
C PHE A 107 0.42 -39.87 18.00
N GLU A 108 -0.33 -39.12 18.82
CA GLU A 108 -1.50 -38.38 18.38
C GLU A 108 -1.13 -36.90 18.11
N PHE A 109 -1.17 -36.48 16.87
CA PHE A 109 -1.00 -35.11 16.46
C PHE A 109 -2.36 -34.45 16.29
N VAL A 110 -2.54 -33.25 16.87
CA VAL A 110 -3.78 -32.51 16.79
C VAL A 110 -3.53 -31.23 15.98
N PHE A 111 -4.19 -31.15 14.85
CA PHE A 111 -4.15 -30.00 13.97
C PHE A 111 -5.47 -29.25 14.04
N GLU A 112 -5.44 -27.95 13.71
CA GLU A 112 -6.62 -27.13 13.61
C GLU A 112 -6.69 -26.46 12.24
N ILE A 113 -7.91 -26.39 11.70
CA ILE A 113 -8.24 -25.74 10.45
C ILE A 113 -9.43 -24.79 10.63
N GLY A 114 -9.41 -23.67 9.91
CA GLY A 114 -10.60 -22.87 9.70
C GLY A 114 -11.31 -23.34 8.44
N GLU A 115 -12.51 -23.85 8.55
CA GLU A 115 -13.27 -24.27 7.40
C GLU A 115 -13.82 -23.08 6.62
N ALA A 116 -13.78 -23.16 5.30
CA ALA A 116 -14.33 -22.15 4.44
C ALA A 116 -15.87 -22.16 4.51
N PRO A 117 -16.52 -21.03 4.87
CA PRO A 117 -17.97 -20.99 4.90
C PRO A 117 -18.56 -21.15 3.50
N GLU A 118 -19.69 -21.84 3.39
CA GLU A 118 -20.42 -21.96 2.14
C GLU A 118 -20.95 -20.58 1.69
N ILE A 119 -20.69 -20.21 0.45
CA ILE A 119 -21.17 -18.96 -0.12
C ILE A 119 -22.54 -19.17 -0.76
N LYS A 120 -23.59 -18.59 -0.15
CA LYS A 120 -24.98 -18.62 -0.64
C LYS A 120 -25.40 -17.22 -1.08
N LEU A 121 -24.68 -16.65 -2.05
CA LEU A 121 -24.95 -15.30 -2.53
C LEU A 121 -25.70 -15.38 -3.86
N GLU A 122 -26.98 -15.02 -3.83
CA GLU A 122 -27.81 -14.86 -5.01
C GLU A 122 -28.09 -13.38 -5.26
N LEU A 123 -27.72 -12.88 -6.44
CA LEU A 123 -28.06 -11.55 -6.91
C LEU A 123 -29.32 -11.58 -7.75
N SER A 124 -30.17 -10.57 -7.58
CA SER A 124 -31.44 -10.47 -8.29
C SER A 124 -31.71 -9.01 -8.70
N ASP A 125 -32.70 -8.81 -9.57
CA ASP A 125 -33.14 -7.47 -10.01
C ASP A 125 -33.65 -6.57 -8.86
N LYS A 126 -33.83 -7.13 -7.66
CA LYS A 126 -34.18 -6.36 -6.45
C LYS A 126 -32.97 -5.70 -5.80
N ASP A 127 -31.78 -6.17 -6.12
CA ASP A 127 -30.52 -5.65 -5.61
C ASP A 127 -30.15 -4.41 -6.42
N LYS A 128 -30.59 -3.27 -5.94
CA LYS A 128 -30.36 -1.97 -6.60
C LYS A 128 -29.31 -1.18 -5.85
N MET A 129 -28.36 -0.66 -6.59
CA MET A 129 -27.33 0.26 -6.07
C MET A 129 -27.42 1.60 -6.79
N THR A 130 -27.15 2.67 -6.06
CA THR A 130 -27.11 4.01 -6.64
C THR A 130 -25.73 4.27 -7.20
N TYR A 131 -25.67 4.62 -8.50
CA TYR A 131 -24.45 5.13 -9.09
C TYR A 131 -24.44 6.66 -8.98
N HIS A 132 -23.41 7.21 -8.33
CA HIS A 132 -23.27 8.65 -8.13
C HIS A 132 -22.39 9.24 -9.24
N SER A 133 -22.99 10.02 -10.14
CA SER A 133 -22.27 10.81 -11.13
C SER A 133 -21.98 12.21 -10.61
N ILE A 134 -20.75 12.66 -10.76
CA ILE A 134 -20.35 14.02 -10.38
C ILE A 134 -20.69 14.95 -11.56
N LYS A 135 -21.34 16.08 -11.29
CA LYS A 135 -21.63 17.10 -12.29
C LYS A 135 -20.51 18.11 -12.33
N VAL A 136 -20.05 18.42 -13.54
CA VAL A 136 -19.09 19.52 -13.78
C VAL A 136 -19.81 20.83 -13.55
N ASP A 137 -19.29 21.68 -12.67
CA ASP A 137 -19.73 23.05 -12.53
C ASP A 137 -18.81 24.02 -13.28
N LYS A 138 -19.24 25.26 -13.43
CA LYS A 138 -18.47 26.28 -14.13
C LYS A 138 -17.12 26.55 -13.51
N LYS A 139 -17.02 26.52 -12.19
CA LYS A 139 -15.76 26.76 -11.47
C LYS A 139 -14.74 25.67 -11.77
N MET A 140 -15.15 24.40 -11.71
CA MET A 140 -14.30 23.27 -12.06
C MET A 140 -13.79 23.37 -13.50
N HIS A 141 -14.66 23.74 -14.41
CA HIS A 141 -14.30 23.94 -15.80
C HIS A 141 -13.26 25.05 -15.97
N ASP A 142 -13.51 26.23 -15.38
CA ASP A 142 -12.61 27.38 -15.46
C ASP A 142 -11.26 27.09 -14.81
N ASP A 143 -11.25 26.42 -13.65
CA ASP A 143 -10.02 26.01 -12.95
C ASP A 143 -9.19 25.01 -13.80
N TYR A 144 -9.86 24.02 -14.40
CA TYR A 144 -9.18 23.03 -15.25
C TYR A 144 -8.60 23.68 -16.50
N ARG A 145 -9.40 24.52 -17.16
CA ARG A 145 -9.00 25.30 -18.34
C ARG A 145 -7.78 26.18 -18.03
N SER A 146 -7.83 26.94 -16.94
CA SER A 146 -6.74 27.81 -16.52
C SER A 146 -5.47 27.02 -16.22
N ASN A 147 -5.57 25.89 -15.50
CA ASN A 147 -4.46 25.00 -15.22
C ASN A 147 -3.84 24.38 -16.48
N PHE A 148 -4.68 24.05 -17.47
CA PHE A 148 -4.20 23.55 -18.75
C PHE A 148 -3.43 24.65 -19.51
N LEU A 149 -3.99 25.85 -19.62
CA LEU A 149 -3.39 26.97 -20.34
C LEU A 149 -2.09 27.45 -19.68
N ARG A 150 -1.99 27.37 -18.36
CA ARG A 150 -0.75 27.72 -17.62
C ARG A 150 0.48 26.95 -18.08
N ARG A 151 0.32 25.74 -18.61
CA ARG A 151 1.45 24.94 -19.13
C ARG A 151 2.05 25.52 -20.40
N PHE A 152 1.30 26.33 -21.14
CA PHE A 152 1.67 26.90 -22.43
C PHE A 152 1.81 28.42 -22.38
N GLY A 153 1.56 29.02 -21.22
CA GLY A 153 1.66 30.45 -21.05
C GLY A 153 3.10 30.93 -20.95
N ARG A 154 3.28 32.22 -21.06
CA ARG A 154 4.60 32.88 -20.97
C ARG A 154 4.57 34.07 -20.02
N LEU A 155 5.73 34.39 -19.45
CA LEU A 155 5.89 35.61 -18.72
C LEU A 155 6.07 36.78 -19.71
N VAL A 156 5.19 37.77 -19.58
CA VAL A 156 5.27 39.01 -20.33
C VAL A 156 5.49 40.20 -19.40
N ASP A 157 6.11 41.25 -19.89
CA ASP A 157 6.35 42.44 -19.10
C ASP A 157 5.02 43.12 -18.72
N ALA A 158 4.96 43.62 -17.48
CA ALA A 158 3.83 44.39 -16.96
C ALA A 158 4.33 45.76 -16.42
N GLU A 159 3.47 46.73 -16.54
CA GLU A 159 3.80 48.11 -16.08
C GLU A 159 3.65 48.28 -14.57
N GLN A 160 2.77 47.47 -13.96
CA GLN A 160 2.37 47.60 -12.58
C GLN A 160 2.03 46.20 -11.98
N VAL A 161 2.29 46.05 -10.69
CA VAL A 161 1.92 44.88 -9.92
C VAL A 161 0.41 44.89 -9.65
N ALA A 162 -0.32 43.90 -10.14
CA ALA A 162 -1.78 43.77 -9.96
C ALA A 162 -2.16 42.74 -8.89
N SER A 163 -1.52 41.57 -8.87
CA SER A 163 -1.87 40.48 -7.95
C SER A 163 -0.73 39.51 -7.62
N ASP A 164 -0.29 38.68 -8.56
CA ASP A 164 0.58 37.52 -8.38
C ASP A 164 1.78 37.50 -9.33
N GLU A 165 2.15 38.66 -9.82
CA GLU A 165 3.25 38.85 -10.75
C GLU A 165 4.58 38.32 -10.19
N ALA A 166 5.50 38.03 -11.10
CA ALA A 166 6.89 37.74 -10.80
C ALA A 166 7.72 39.02 -10.90
N LEU A 167 8.40 39.37 -9.82
CA LEU A 167 9.26 40.55 -9.78
C LEU A 167 10.70 40.11 -9.98
N THR A 168 11.45 40.88 -10.73
CA THR A 168 12.90 40.91 -10.68
C THR A 168 13.29 42.14 -9.88
N VAL A 169 14.14 41.95 -8.88
CA VAL A 169 14.48 42.99 -7.92
C VAL A 169 16.00 43.08 -7.71
N THR A 170 16.47 44.25 -7.32
CA THR A 170 17.79 44.39 -6.72
C THR A 170 17.60 44.45 -5.21
N LEU A 171 18.41 43.71 -4.47
CA LEU A 171 18.46 43.70 -3.01
C LEU A 171 19.83 44.21 -2.58
N ASP A 172 19.87 45.22 -1.69
CA ASP A 172 21.10 45.81 -1.18
C ASP A 172 20.98 46.03 0.32
N ASN A 173 21.92 45.49 1.12
CA ASN A 173 21.99 45.71 2.58
C ASN A 173 23.25 46.45 3.02
N GLY A 174 24.00 46.99 2.06
CA GLY A 174 25.26 47.66 2.29
C GLY A 174 26.50 46.76 2.31
N ASP A 175 26.35 45.52 2.77
CA ASP A 175 27.42 44.51 2.77
C ASP A 175 27.34 43.59 1.55
N MET A 176 26.12 43.37 1.05
CA MET A 176 25.82 42.49 -0.06
C MET A 176 24.81 43.13 -1.01
N LYS A 177 25.07 43.02 -2.30
CA LYS A 177 24.13 43.42 -3.37
C LYS A 177 23.82 42.26 -4.27
N VAL A 178 22.53 41.96 -4.42
CA VAL A 178 22.04 40.93 -5.30
C VAL A 178 21.25 41.57 -6.41
N GLU A 179 21.73 41.45 -7.63
CA GLU A 179 21.05 41.92 -8.83
C GLU A 179 20.22 40.80 -9.44
N ASP A 180 19.14 41.16 -10.12
CA ASP A 180 18.21 40.22 -10.77
C ASP A 180 17.66 39.12 -9.83
N ALA A 181 17.50 39.40 -8.54
CA ALA A 181 16.87 38.50 -7.60
C ALA A 181 15.38 38.28 -8.00
N TYR A 182 14.93 37.01 -7.94
CA TYR A 182 13.55 36.63 -8.27
C TYR A 182 12.66 36.71 -7.02
N VAL A 183 11.54 37.42 -7.13
CA VAL A 183 10.50 37.48 -6.11
C VAL A 183 9.15 37.11 -6.76
N GLY A 184 8.67 35.90 -6.49
CA GLY A 184 7.40 35.38 -7.00
C GLY A 184 6.24 35.68 -6.06
N LEU A 185 5.39 36.64 -6.36
CA LEU A 185 4.26 37.01 -5.51
C LEU A 185 3.22 35.89 -5.41
N ILE A 186 3.13 34.99 -6.38
CA ILE A 186 2.19 33.88 -6.39
C ILE A 186 2.36 32.94 -5.17
N SER A 187 3.56 32.80 -4.63
CA SER A 187 3.86 31.96 -3.47
C SER A 187 3.64 32.66 -2.13
N MET A 188 3.29 33.93 -2.14
CA MET A 188 3.09 34.77 -0.95
C MET A 188 1.61 34.83 -0.55
N SER A 189 1.34 34.98 0.74
CA SER A 189 0.00 35.29 1.25
C SER A 189 -0.47 36.67 0.79
N GLU A 190 -1.77 36.93 0.87
CA GLU A 190 -2.33 38.25 0.53
C GLU A 190 -1.70 39.36 1.35
N GLU A 191 -1.38 39.10 2.62
CA GLU A 191 -0.76 40.11 3.50
C GLU A 191 0.68 40.46 3.09
N GLU A 192 1.45 39.44 2.70
CA GLU A 192 2.83 39.62 2.23
C GLU A 192 2.89 40.31 0.86
N ARG A 193 1.86 40.20 0.02
CA ARG A 193 1.77 40.89 -1.29
C ARG A 193 1.38 42.36 -1.18
N LYS A 194 0.61 42.73 -0.15
CA LYS A 194 0.08 44.11 0.00
C LYS A 194 1.08 45.22 -0.29
N PRO A 195 2.34 45.20 0.20
CA PRO A 195 3.31 46.26 -0.05
C PRO A 195 3.68 46.43 -1.53
N PHE A 196 3.52 45.40 -2.32
CA PHE A 196 3.92 45.40 -3.73
C PHE A 196 2.75 45.71 -4.68
N ILE A 197 1.50 45.52 -4.25
CA ILE A 197 0.33 45.79 -5.09
C ILE A 197 0.27 47.28 -5.47
N GLY A 198 0.08 47.53 -6.76
CA GLY A 198 0.02 48.87 -7.31
C GLY A 198 1.39 49.51 -7.60
N GLN A 199 2.48 48.85 -7.26
CA GLN A 199 3.82 49.40 -7.47
C GLN A 199 4.28 49.20 -8.92
N LYS A 200 5.21 50.06 -9.36
CA LYS A 200 5.80 50.06 -10.70
C LYS A 200 7.29 49.77 -10.65
N VAL A 201 7.88 49.56 -11.79
CA VAL A 201 9.34 49.48 -11.95
C VAL A 201 9.98 50.75 -11.37
N GLY A 202 11.08 50.57 -10.61
CA GLY A 202 11.77 51.66 -9.88
C GLY A 202 11.24 51.88 -8.46
N PHE A 203 10.19 51.15 -8.01
CA PHE A 203 9.74 51.23 -6.63
C PHE A 203 10.81 50.68 -5.67
N LYS A 204 11.07 51.42 -4.58
CA LYS A 204 12.01 51.06 -3.54
C LYS A 204 11.31 50.88 -2.20
N THR A 205 11.67 49.86 -1.47
CA THR A 205 11.19 49.63 -0.10
C THR A 205 12.18 48.82 0.70
N LYS A 206 12.11 48.93 2.03
CA LYS A 206 12.91 48.06 2.93
C LYS A 206 12.13 46.79 3.20
N VAL A 207 12.82 45.68 3.13
CA VAL A 207 12.26 44.36 3.40
C VAL A 207 13.19 43.56 4.31
N ASN A 208 12.61 42.79 5.21
CA ASN A 208 13.34 41.78 5.97
C ASN A 208 13.21 40.44 5.21
N ILE A 209 14.32 39.89 4.73
CA ILE A 209 14.32 38.67 3.92
C ILE A 209 13.77 37.45 4.67
N ASN A 210 13.88 37.45 6.02
CA ASN A 210 13.33 36.38 6.86
C ASN A 210 11.79 36.43 6.96
N GLU A 211 11.21 37.63 6.81
CA GLU A 211 9.77 37.83 6.76
C GLU A 211 9.23 37.61 5.36
N LEU A 212 9.99 38.01 4.34
CA LEU A 212 9.64 37.79 2.94
C LEU A 212 9.58 36.31 2.58
N TYR A 213 10.48 35.51 3.12
CA TYR A 213 10.51 34.05 2.91
C TYR A 213 10.80 33.32 4.22
N LYS A 214 9.83 32.60 4.74
CA LYS A 214 9.98 31.76 5.95
C LYS A 214 10.86 30.53 5.72
N ASN A 215 10.89 30.01 4.48
CA ASN A 215 11.68 28.83 4.12
C ASN A 215 13.14 29.22 3.79
N PRO A 216 14.16 28.60 4.47
CA PRO A 216 15.58 28.88 4.22
C PRO A 216 16.01 28.67 2.76
N SER A 217 15.52 27.61 2.10
CA SER A 217 15.85 27.34 0.69
C SER A 217 15.37 28.45 -0.24
N GLN A 218 14.19 29.05 0.02
CA GLN A 218 13.68 30.17 -0.76
C GLN A 218 14.50 31.44 -0.53
N ARG A 219 14.93 31.70 0.72
CA ARG A 219 15.83 32.81 1.03
C ARG A 219 17.17 32.69 0.31
N ALA A 220 17.77 31.49 0.39
CA ALA A 220 19.02 31.19 -0.28
C ALA A 220 18.93 31.39 -1.79
N ALA A 221 17.85 30.91 -2.40
CA ALA A 221 17.57 31.07 -3.84
C ALA A 221 17.37 32.55 -4.22
N CYS A 222 16.63 33.33 -3.41
CA CYS A 222 16.42 34.76 -3.64
C CYS A 222 17.74 35.59 -3.52
N LEU A 223 18.56 35.27 -2.50
CA LEU A 223 19.85 35.88 -2.30
C LEU A 223 20.98 35.32 -3.17
N GLN A 224 20.70 34.29 -3.95
CA GLN A 224 21.67 33.59 -4.83
C GLN A 224 22.88 33.05 -4.06
N VAL A 225 22.67 32.56 -2.82
CA VAL A 225 23.67 31.95 -1.94
C VAL A 225 23.27 30.52 -1.58
N LYS A 226 24.16 29.78 -0.92
CA LYS A 226 23.82 28.46 -0.35
C LYS A 226 23.14 28.61 1.00
N GLU A 227 22.33 27.66 1.40
CA GLU A 227 21.63 27.71 2.71
C GLU A 227 22.56 27.86 3.91
N ASN A 228 23.72 27.23 3.86
CA ASN A 228 24.74 27.36 4.93
C ASN A 228 25.43 28.71 4.99
N GLU A 229 25.22 29.55 3.98
CA GLU A 229 25.78 30.91 3.91
C GLU A 229 24.79 31.97 4.40
N LEU A 230 23.56 31.58 4.74
CA LEU A 230 22.53 32.47 5.28
C LEU A 230 22.85 32.95 6.70
N GLU A 231 23.61 32.18 7.48
CA GLU A 231 24.04 32.57 8.82
C GLU A 231 25.02 33.73 8.75
N GLY A 232 24.64 34.84 9.39
CA GLY A 232 25.48 36.07 9.44
C GLY A 232 25.15 37.14 8.40
N ILE A 233 24.23 36.87 7.45
CA ILE A 233 23.73 37.88 6.52
C ILE A 233 22.79 38.84 7.27
N ASN A 234 23.00 40.12 7.19
CA ASN A 234 22.06 41.13 7.67
C ASN A 234 20.73 40.99 6.90
N PRO A 235 19.61 40.68 7.57
CA PRO A 235 18.36 40.38 6.89
C PRO A 235 17.62 41.60 6.32
N GLU A 236 18.01 42.79 6.68
CA GLU A 236 17.39 44.05 6.24
C GLU A 236 17.97 44.52 4.90
N PHE A 237 17.15 44.45 3.84
CA PHE A 237 17.55 44.87 2.50
C PHE A 237 16.71 46.03 2.01
N GLU A 238 17.32 46.93 1.25
CA GLU A 238 16.62 47.83 0.34
C GLU A 238 16.31 47.05 -0.95
N LEU A 239 15.03 46.91 -1.26
CA LEU A 239 14.52 46.22 -2.44
C LEU A 239 14.15 47.28 -3.48
N GLU A 240 14.65 47.15 -4.70
CA GLU A 240 14.24 47.94 -5.87
C GLU A 240 13.67 47.02 -6.94
N ILE A 241 12.43 47.29 -7.43
CA ILE A 241 11.82 46.55 -8.50
C ILE A 241 12.46 46.98 -9.84
N THR A 242 13.12 46.05 -10.53
CA THR A 242 13.75 46.29 -11.84
C THR A 242 12.90 45.83 -13.00
N LYS A 243 12.10 44.73 -12.83
CA LYS A 243 11.16 44.25 -13.84
C LYS A 243 9.93 43.67 -13.15
N ILE A 244 8.80 43.82 -13.79
CA ILE A 244 7.54 43.19 -13.39
C ILE A 244 7.08 42.32 -14.56
N ARG A 245 6.86 41.03 -14.29
CA ARG A 245 6.37 40.10 -15.31
C ARG A 245 5.13 39.42 -14.81
N LYS A 246 4.08 39.47 -15.63
CA LYS A 246 2.85 38.72 -15.39
C LYS A 246 2.81 37.46 -16.24
N PHE A 247 2.16 36.45 -15.70
CA PHE A 247 1.83 35.28 -16.48
C PHE A 247 0.71 35.64 -17.46
N ALA A 248 0.96 35.49 -18.76
CA ALA A 248 -0.05 35.63 -19.78
C ALA A 248 -0.47 34.26 -20.30
N GLU A 249 -1.75 33.99 -20.21
CA GLU A 249 -2.32 32.81 -20.87
C GLU A 249 -2.06 32.91 -22.38
N PRO A 250 -1.83 31.77 -23.06
CA PRO A 250 -1.65 31.77 -24.50
C PRO A 250 -2.97 32.15 -25.18
N GLU A 251 -2.88 32.89 -26.28
CA GLU A 251 -4.02 33.06 -27.15
C GLU A 251 -4.32 31.76 -27.88
N LEU A 252 -5.60 31.43 -28.02
CA LEU A 252 -6.08 30.21 -28.68
C LEU A 252 -5.94 30.31 -30.19
N THR A 253 -4.69 30.41 -30.65
CA THR A 253 -4.35 30.51 -32.10
C THR A 253 -4.10 29.11 -32.70
N GLU A 254 -4.06 29.04 -34.02
CA GLU A 254 -3.71 27.79 -34.71
C GLU A 254 -2.33 27.24 -34.29
N GLU A 255 -1.37 28.14 -34.01
CA GLU A 255 -0.05 27.75 -33.52
C GLU A 255 -0.10 27.13 -32.13
N PHE A 256 -0.93 27.70 -31.24
CA PHE A 256 -1.18 27.12 -29.91
C PHE A 256 -1.74 25.70 -30.03
N PHE A 257 -2.77 25.49 -30.86
CA PHE A 257 -3.39 24.18 -31.01
C PHE A 257 -2.41 23.15 -31.61
N LYS A 258 -1.57 23.54 -32.56
CA LYS A 258 -0.51 22.65 -33.09
C LYS A 258 0.50 22.26 -32.03
N MET A 259 0.85 23.17 -31.12
CA MET A 259 1.80 22.92 -30.04
C MET A 259 1.16 22.08 -28.91
N ALA A 260 -0.05 22.45 -28.47
CA ALA A 260 -0.73 21.80 -27.37
C ALA A 260 -1.31 20.43 -27.75
N PHE A 261 -1.69 20.25 -29.02
CA PHE A 261 -2.31 19.03 -29.53
C PHE A 261 -1.60 18.52 -30.81
N PRO A 262 -0.40 17.95 -30.67
CA PRO A 262 0.38 17.47 -31.83
C PRO A 262 -0.34 16.40 -32.67
N ALA A 263 -1.28 15.66 -32.08
CA ALA A 263 -2.11 14.68 -32.78
C ALA A 263 -3.18 15.31 -33.66
N GLY A 264 -3.41 16.65 -33.61
CA GLY A 264 -4.33 17.39 -34.46
C GLY A 264 -5.82 17.12 -34.18
N ASN A 265 -6.12 16.61 -32.98
CA ASN A 265 -7.49 16.31 -32.54
C ASN A 265 -8.27 17.51 -31.98
N VAL A 266 -7.59 18.64 -31.75
CA VAL A 266 -8.18 19.93 -31.34
C VAL A 266 -7.54 21.02 -32.16
N LYS A 267 -8.37 21.84 -32.86
CA LYS A 267 -7.91 22.88 -33.78
C LYS A 267 -8.62 24.23 -33.59
N THR A 268 -9.73 24.24 -32.87
CA THR A 268 -10.53 25.42 -32.62
C THR A 268 -10.79 25.62 -31.12
N ALA A 269 -11.16 26.84 -30.72
CA ALA A 269 -11.54 27.15 -29.37
C ALA A 269 -12.75 26.30 -28.90
N GLU A 270 -13.70 26.05 -29.77
CA GLU A 270 -14.87 25.22 -29.44
C GLU A 270 -14.48 23.76 -29.18
N GLU A 271 -13.61 23.18 -30.01
CA GLU A 271 -13.07 21.84 -29.81
C GLU A 271 -12.23 21.77 -28.54
N PHE A 272 -11.54 22.86 -28.17
CA PHE A 272 -10.80 22.95 -26.94
C PHE A 272 -11.70 22.91 -25.69
N GLU A 273 -12.79 23.68 -25.68
CA GLU A 273 -13.74 23.62 -24.54
C GLU A 273 -14.40 22.23 -24.44
N GLN A 274 -14.74 21.60 -25.57
CA GLN A 274 -15.23 20.22 -25.57
C GLN A 274 -14.19 19.22 -25.06
N PHE A 275 -12.91 19.42 -25.38
CA PHE A 275 -11.81 18.61 -24.87
C PHE A 275 -11.70 18.76 -23.34
N ILE A 276 -11.75 20.00 -22.80
CA ILE A 276 -11.73 20.27 -21.37
C ILE A 276 -12.88 19.54 -20.67
N ASP A 277 -14.10 19.69 -21.17
CA ASP A 277 -15.27 19.00 -20.61
C ASP A 277 -15.11 17.48 -20.62
N ALA A 278 -14.63 16.92 -21.73
CA ALA A 278 -14.41 15.48 -21.85
C ALA A 278 -13.33 14.96 -20.87
N GLN A 279 -12.26 15.73 -20.64
CA GLN A 279 -11.22 15.37 -19.68
C GLN A 279 -11.76 15.38 -18.25
N ILE A 280 -12.46 16.45 -17.86
CA ILE A 280 -13.07 16.55 -16.53
C ILE A 280 -14.07 15.40 -16.32
N GLN A 281 -14.95 15.15 -17.29
CA GLN A 281 -15.91 14.04 -17.21
C GLN A 281 -15.22 12.69 -17.09
N SER A 282 -14.12 12.47 -17.81
CA SER A 282 -13.33 11.23 -17.71
C SER A 282 -12.70 11.03 -16.33
N GLU A 283 -12.15 12.11 -15.75
CA GLU A 283 -11.58 12.07 -14.40
C GLU A 283 -12.67 11.83 -13.33
N LEU A 284 -13.76 12.57 -13.39
CA LEU A 284 -14.88 12.44 -12.46
C LEU A 284 -15.60 11.09 -12.56
N ARG A 285 -15.63 10.50 -13.76
CA ARG A 285 -16.15 9.15 -13.95
C ARG A 285 -15.30 8.12 -13.20
N ARG A 286 -14.00 8.24 -13.23
CA ARG A 286 -13.10 7.34 -12.47
C ARG A 286 -13.39 7.40 -10.97
N GLU A 287 -13.60 8.60 -10.43
CA GLU A 287 -13.98 8.76 -9.02
C GLU A 287 -15.36 8.14 -8.72
N SER A 288 -16.31 8.32 -9.63
CA SER A 288 -17.65 7.72 -9.52
C SER A 288 -17.58 6.18 -9.58
N ASP A 289 -16.80 5.63 -10.51
CA ASP A 289 -16.59 4.20 -10.68
C ASP A 289 -15.87 3.60 -9.45
N TYR A 290 -14.88 4.31 -8.91
CA TYR A 290 -14.18 3.90 -7.69
C TYR A 290 -15.11 3.86 -6.49
N LEU A 291 -15.90 4.93 -6.26
CA LEU A 291 -16.90 4.97 -5.19
C LEU A 291 -17.93 3.82 -5.34
N PHE A 292 -18.42 3.61 -6.57
CA PHE A 292 -19.34 2.52 -6.85
C PHE A 292 -18.74 1.16 -6.54
N THR A 293 -17.49 0.93 -6.89
CA THR A 293 -16.77 -0.32 -6.60
C THR A 293 -16.64 -0.56 -5.09
N LEU A 294 -16.33 0.49 -4.31
CA LEU A 294 -16.28 0.39 -2.85
C LEU A 294 -17.64 0.05 -2.25
N GLN A 295 -18.69 0.73 -2.69
CA GLN A 295 -20.06 0.48 -2.25
C GLN A 295 -20.55 -0.92 -2.64
N LEU A 296 -20.22 -1.39 -3.84
CA LEU A 296 -20.53 -2.75 -4.32
C LEU A 296 -19.86 -3.80 -3.44
N ARG A 297 -18.58 -3.61 -3.13
CA ARG A 297 -17.85 -4.51 -2.21
C ARG A 297 -18.53 -4.60 -0.85
N ASP A 298 -18.83 -3.45 -0.26
CA ASP A 298 -19.46 -3.41 1.08
C ASP A 298 -20.87 -4.02 1.06
N PHE A 299 -21.62 -3.80 -0.01
CA PHE A 299 -22.91 -4.44 -0.23
C PHE A 299 -22.81 -5.96 -0.34
N LEU A 300 -21.88 -6.48 -1.16
CA LEU A 300 -21.68 -7.91 -1.35
C LEU A 300 -21.19 -8.59 -0.06
N LEU A 301 -20.28 -7.99 0.67
CA LEU A 301 -19.83 -8.49 1.98
C LEU A 301 -20.99 -8.61 2.98
N LYS A 302 -21.81 -7.56 3.05
CA LYS A 302 -22.97 -7.55 3.94
C LYS A 302 -24.05 -8.56 3.52
N LYS A 303 -24.27 -8.70 2.22
CA LYS A 303 -25.28 -9.64 1.70
C LYS A 303 -24.86 -11.09 1.85
N ALA A 304 -23.57 -11.39 1.66
CA ALA A 304 -23.02 -12.71 1.85
C ALA A 304 -23.07 -13.18 3.30
N ASP A 305 -22.99 -12.28 4.27
CA ASP A 305 -23.02 -12.52 5.74
C ASP A 305 -22.22 -13.75 6.16
N LEU A 306 -20.98 -13.89 5.65
CA LEU A 306 -20.15 -15.06 5.88
C LEU A 306 -19.65 -15.10 7.32
N LYS A 307 -19.89 -16.23 7.99
CA LYS A 307 -19.39 -16.47 9.35
C LYS A 307 -17.97 -17.02 9.27
N MET A 308 -17.02 -16.16 9.30
CA MET A 308 -15.59 -16.53 9.25
C MET A 308 -15.12 -17.11 10.59
N PRO A 309 -14.14 -18.05 10.60
CA PRO A 309 -13.57 -18.62 11.83
C PRO A 309 -12.59 -17.61 12.47
N GLU A 310 -13.09 -16.55 13.08
CA GLU A 310 -12.28 -15.42 13.55
C GLU A 310 -11.22 -15.81 14.58
N ALA A 311 -11.58 -16.64 15.56
CA ALA A 311 -10.63 -17.10 16.58
C ALA A 311 -9.47 -17.89 15.94
N PHE A 312 -9.79 -18.79 15.00
CA PHE A 312 -8.78 -19.50 14.23
C PHE A 312 -7.91 -18.56 13.40
N LEU A 313 -8.50 -17.59 12.67
CA LEU A 313 -7.77 -16.67 11.82
C LEU A 313 -6.80 -15.79 12.62
N LYS A 314 -7.16 -15.37 13.83
CA LYS A 314 -6.25 -14.63 14.73
C LYS A 314 -5.03 -15.49 15.13
N ARG A 315 -5.27 -16.74 15.52
CA ARG A 315 -4.21 -17.68 15.85
C ARG A 315 -3.35 -18.04 14.66
N TRP A 316 -3.98 -18.26 13.51
CA TRP A 316 -3.27 -18.49 12.26
C TRP A 316 -2.33 -17.34 11.92
N LEU A 317 -2.81 -16.08 11.98
CA LEU A 317 -1.96 -14.91 11.77
C LEU A 317 -0.77 -14.86 12.75
N TYR A 318 -1.01 -15.14 14.02
CA TYR A 318 0.06 -15.20 15.01
C TYR A 318 1.10 -16.27 14.66
N THR A 319 0.64 -17.45 14.29
CA THR A 319 1.49 -18.61 13.99
C THR A 319 2.35 -18.39 12.74
N ILE A 320 1.76 -17.91 11.64
CA ILE A 320 2.49 -17.70 10.37
C ILE A 320 3.50 -16.56 10.45
N ASN A 321 3.27 -15.59 11.33
CA ASN A 321 4.21 -14.49 11.59
C ASN A 321 5.28 -14.85 12.63
N GLU A 322 5.33 -16.10 13.07
CA GLU A 322 6.33 -16.59 14.05
C GLU A 322 6.38 -15.72 15.33
N GLY A 323 5.25 -15.16 15.75
CA GLY A 323 5.15 -14.31 16.92
C GLY A 323 5.76 -12.90 16.76
N LYS A 324 6.05 -12.45 15.54
CA LYS A 324 6.54 -11.06 15.28
C LYS A 324 5.54 -9.99 15.68
N PHE A 325 4.26 -10.32 15.63
CA PHE A 325 3.16 -9.47 16.10
C PHE A 325 2.54 -10.11 17.34
N SER A 326 2.27 -9.31 18.35
CA SER A 326 1.52 -9.76 19.53
C SER A 326 0.05 -9.99 19.19
N MET A 327 -0.65 -10.78 20.02
CA MET A 327 -2.11 -10.94 19.84
C MET A 327 -2.88 -9.62 19.95
N GLU A 328 -2.41 -8.69 20.78
CA GLU A 328 -3.01 -7.36 20.94
C GLU A 328 -2.89 -6.52 19.66
N GLU A 329 -1.73 -6.57 18.99
CA GLU A 329 -1.52 -5.89 17.69
C GLU A 329 -2.39 -6.51 16.60
N ILE A 330 -2.48 -7.84 16.56
CA ILE A 330 -3.37 -8.55 15.63
C ILE A 330 -4.83 -8.13 15.89
N GLU A 331 -5.29 -8.12 17.14
CA GLU A 331 -6.67 -7.74 17.49
C GLU A 331 -7.03 -6.33 17.05
N LYS A 332 -6.11 -5.39 17.19
CA LYS A 332 -6.34 -3.98 16.82
C LYS A 332 -6.70 -3.80 15.34
N ASP A 333 -6.03 -4.54 14.45
CA ASP A 333 -6.19 -4.39 13.01
C ASP A 333 -7.03 -5.52 12.39
N PHE A 334 -7.53 -6.44 13.22
CA PHE A 334 -8.21 -7.65 12.77
C PHE A 334 -9.47 -7.39 11.95
N ASP A 335 -10.28 -6.41 12.31
CA ASP A 335 -11.51 -6.09 11.58
C ASP A 335 -11.23 -5.68 10.13
N GLN A 336 -10.17 -4.93 9.92
CA GLN A 336 -9.76 -4.54 8.56
C GLN A 336 -9.21 -5.74 7.78
N PHE A 337 -8.39 -6.55 8.43
CA PHE A 337 -7.91 -7.81 7.85
C PHE A 337 -9.08 -8.71 7.48
N LEU A 338 -10.05 -8.91 8.38
CA LEU A 338 -11.21 -9.80 8.17
C LEU A 338 -12.03 -9.36 6.97
N LYS A 339 -12.32 -8.06 6.84
CA LYS A 339 -13.02 -7.51 5.66
C LYS A 339 -12.29 -7.78 4.36
N MET A 340 -10.98 -7.54 4.35
CA MET A 340 -10.14 -7.78 3.16
C MET A 340 -10.05 -9.29 2.84
N PHE A 341 -9.86 -10.12 3.84
CA PHE A 341 -9.78 -11.57 3.70
C PHE A 341 -11.09 -12.17 3.17
N THR A 342 -12.23 -11.74 3.73
CA THR A 342 -13.57 -12.16 3.30
C THR A 342 -13.84 -11.70 1.87
N TRP A 343 -13.43 -10.48 1.51
CA TRP A 343 -13.56 -9.99 0.14
C TRP A 343 -12.75 -10.83 -0.85
N ASN A 344 -11.51 -11.14 -0.54
CA ASN A 344 -10.67 -11.99 -1.38
C ASN A 344 -11.25 -13.41 -1.53
N TYR A 345 -11.87 -13.94 -0.48
CA TYR A 345 -12.55 -15.23 -0.54
C TYR A 345 -13.77 -15.17 -1.47
N LEU A 346 -14.60 -14.14 -1.36
CA LEU A 346 -15.73 -13.91 -2.26
C LEU A 346 -15.29 -13.72 -3.72
N GLN A 347 -14.24 -12.93 -3.97
CA GLN A 347 -13.71 -12.72 -5.33
C GLN A 347 -13.26 -14.04 -5.97
N LYS A 348 -12.53 -14.89 -5.23
CA LYS A 348 -12.13 -16.22 -5.73
C LYS A 348 -13.32 -17.09 -6.08
N HIS A 349 -14.40 -17.01 -5.32
CA HIS A 349 -15.62 -17.72 -5.60
C HIS A 349 -16.24 -17.25 -6.93
N PHE A 350 -16.41 -15.93 -7.13
CA PHE A 350 -16.96 -15.41 -8.39
C PHE A 350 -16.10 -15.76 -9.60
N ILE A 351 -14.78 -15.63 -9.48
CA ILE A 351 -13.86 -16.02 -10.56
C ILE A 351 -14.06 -17.50 -10.93
N LYS A 352 -14.25 -18.37 -9.95
CA LYS A 352 -14.43 -19.83 -10.16
C LYS A 352 -15.80 -20.17 -10.74
N THR A 353 -16.87 -19.49 -10.30
CA THR A 353 -18.24 -19.80 -10.74
C THR A 353 -18.61 -19.16 -12.07
N ASP A 354 -18.14 -17.95 -12.33
CA ASP A 354 -18.53 -17.16 -13.50
C ASP A 354 -17.51 -17.23 -14.65
N ASN A 355 -16.43 -18.03 -14.49
CA ASN A 355 -15.33 -18.17 -15.47
C ASN A 355 -14.71 -16.82 -15.90
N LEU A 356 -14.55 -15.90 -14.96
CA LEU A 356 -13.98 -14.56 -15.16
C LEU A 356 -12.45 -14.56 -15.16
#